data_b506cf2c1c7868e7cbd1799a46a010a3
#
_entry.id   b506cf2c1c7868e7cbd1799a46a010a3
#
_cell.length_a   1.000
_cell.length_b   1.000
_cell.length_c   1.000
_cell.angle_alpha   90.00
_cell.angle_beta   90.00
_cell.angle_gamma   90.00
#
_symmetry.space_group_name_H-M   'P 1'
#
loop_
_entity.id
_entity.type
_entity.pdbx_description
1 polymer ?
#
loop_
_entity_poly.entity_id
_entity_poly.type
_entity_poly.pdbx_seq_one_letter_code
_entity_poly.pdbx_strand_id
1 'polypeptide(L)'
;MYKLTIAGGDHQEIRLRLTKKKYGSNPLKASFEKTFTERLTEADAFYQSLTPKKAKQELKSIQRQAFAGMLWTKQYFNIDMPKWLNGDTGHMPPPSARKNGRNSDWKTLNNEDIISMPDKWEYPWYAAWDSAFHCVPLAMVDPTFAKNQLILFLREWYMKPNGQIPAYE
;
A
#
# COMPACT_ATOMS: atom_id res chain seq x y z
N MET A 1 -21.60 10.89 -4.08
CA MET A 1 -21.07 11.76 -3.01
C MET A 1 -22.14 11.87 -1.94
N TYR A 2 -21.79 11.66 -0.64
CA TYR A 2 -22.70 11.92 0.49
C TYR A 2 -22.37 13.29 1.08
N LYS A 3 -23.37 14.13 1.26
CA LYS A 3 -23.25 15.40 2.00
C LYS A 3 -24.08 15.24 3.27
N LEU A 4 -23.42 15.20 4.42
CA LEU A 4 -24.04 14.95 5.70
C LEU A 4 -23.80 16.13 6.64
N THR A 5 -24.80 16.43 7.46
CA THR A 5 -24.65 17.35 8.60
C THR A 5 -24.81 16.52 9.85
N ILE A 6 -23.78 16.51 10.71
CA ILE A 6 -23.74 15.72 11.92
C ILE A 6 -23.69 16.67 13.11
N ALA A 7 -24.62 16.50 14.05
CA ALA A 7 -24.67 17.31 15.25
C ALA A 7 -23.50 16.98 16.19
N GLY A 8 -23.17 17.91 17.11
CA GLY A 8 -22.13 17.67 18.09
C GLY A 8 -22.48 16.46 18.99
N GLY A 9 -21.54 15.51 19.13
CA GLY A 9 -21.74 14.28 19.90
C GLY A 9 -22.54 13.17 19.20
N ASP A 10 -23.01 13.41 17.98
CA ASP A 10 -23.74 12.43 17.16
C ASP A 10 -22.83 11.76 16.13
N HIS A 11 -23.32 10.70 15.45
CA HIS A 11 -22.60 10.02 14.39
C HIS A 11 -23.55 9.56 13.27
N GLN A 12 -23.00 9.36 12.09
CA GLN A 12 -23.72 8.79 10.95
C GLN A 12 -22.95 7.59 10.40
N GLU A 13 -23.64 6.48 10.18
CA GLU A 13 -23.09 5.27 9.63
C GLU A 13 -23.40 5.13 8.14
N ILE A 14 -22.39 4.95 7.31
CA ILE A 14 -22.52 4.67 5.88
C ILE A 14 -22.05 3.25 5.62
N ARG A 15 -22.94 2.38 5.15
CA ARG A 15 -22.65 0.99 4.81
C ARG A 15 -22.45 0.86 3.31
N LEU A 16 -21.32 0.30 2.92
CA LEU A 16 -20.95 0.06 1.53
C LEU A 16 -20.60 -1.40 1.32
N ARG A 17 -20.99 -1.97 0.18
CA ARG A 17 -20.59 -3.32 -0.23
C ARG A 17 -20.11 -3.31 -1.68
N LEU A 18 -18.86 -3.73 -1.88
CA LEU A 18 -18.33 -4.03 -3.19
C LEU A 18 -18.46 -5.54 -3.46
N THR A 19 -19.06 -5.91 -4.60
CA THR A 19 -19.31 -7.32 -4.93
C THR A 19 -19.43 -7.54 -6.42
N LYS A 20 -18.97 -8.71 -6.90
CA LYS A 20 -19.18 -9.18 -8.28
C LYS A 20 -20.57 -9.81 -8.48
N LYS A 21 -21.24 -10.26 -7.42
CA LYS A 21 -22.54 -10.91 -7.50
C LYS A 21 -23.64 -9.87 -7.35
N LYS A 22 -24.72 -10.02 -8.14
CA LYS A 22 -25.97 -9.31 -7.88
C LYS A 22 -26.56 -9.86 -6.58
N TYR A 23 -26.74 -9.03 -5.59
CA TYR A 23 -27.55 -9.36 -4.42
C TYR A 23 -28.99 -8.90 -4.69
N GLY A 24 -29.97 -9.65 -4.17
CA GLY A 24 -31.38 -9.29 -4.24
C GLY A 24 -31.67 -7.93 -3.59
N SER A 25 -32.92 -7.62 -3.35
CA SER A 25 -33.43 -6.31 -2.95
C SER A 25 -32.81 -5.66 -1.69
N ASN A 26 -31.95 -6.39 -0.94
CA ASN A 26 -31.35 -5.84 0.26
C ASN A 26 -29.91 -6.37 0.54
N PRO A 27 -28.89 -5.81 -0.13
CA PRO A 27 -27.50 -6.26 -0.01
C PRO A 27 -26.84 -5.92 1.34
N LEU A 28 -27.48 -5.08 2.17
CA LEU A 28 -26.93 -4.56 3.43
C LEU A 28 -27.65 -5.10 4.68
N LYS A 29 -28.39 -6.22 4.54
CA LYS A 29 -29.05 -6.91 5.67
C LYS A 29 -28.13 -7.95 6.37
N ALA A 30 -28.72 -8.98 6.96
CA ALA A 30 -28.08 -10.00 7.78
C ALA A 30 -26.77 -10.56 7.23
N SER A 31 -26.65 -10.76 5.91
CA SER A 31 -25.41 -11.21 5.30
C SER A 31 -24.27 -10.18 5.36
N PHE A 32 -24.59 -8.89 5.43
CA PHE A 32 -23.60 -7.83 5.61
C PHE A 32 -23.07 -7.86 7.05
N GLU A 33 -23.95 -7.86 8.04
CA GLU A 33 -23.59 -7.91 9.46
C GLU A 33 -22.76 -9.16 9.76
N LYS A 34 -23.19 -10.31 9.26
CA LYS A 34 -22.45 -11.56 9.41
C LYS A 34 -21.04 -11.44 8.87
N THR A 35 -20.88 -10.96 7.63
CA THR A 35 -19.57 -10.80 6.99
C THR A 35 -18.69 -9.81 7.78
N PHE A 36 -19.27 -8.70 8.23
CA PHE A 36 -18.53 -7.69 8.99
C PHE A 36 -18.02 -8.27 10.32
N THR A 37 -18.88 -8.97 11.06
CA THR A 37 -18.51 -9.61 12.32
C THR A 37 -17.46 -10.70 12.13
N GLU A 38 -17.59 -11.53 11.08
CA GLU A 38 -16.61 -12.55 10.75
C GLU A 38 -15.23 -11.93 10.47
N ARG A 39 -15.16 -10.87 9.65
CA ARG A 39 -13.90 -10.17 9.35
C ARG A 39 -13.28 -9.54 10.58
N LEU A 40 -14.10 -8.96 11.45
CA LEU A 40 -13.62 -8.41 12.73
C LEU A 40 -13.01 -9.50 13.62
N THR A 41 -13.70 -10.60 13.77
CA THR A 41 -13.22 -11.75 14.59
C THR A 41 -11.93 -12.34 14.03
N GLU A 42 -11.83 -12.48 12.72
CA GLU A 42 -10.60 -12.96 12.07
C GLU A 42 -9.42 -12.00 12.25
N ALA A 43 -9.66 -10.69 12.12
CA ALA A 43 -8.65 -9.68 12.38
C ALA A 43 -8.19 -9.72 13.85
N ASP A 44 -9.13 -9.86 14.78
CA ASP A 44 -8.81 -9.99 16.21
C ASP A 44 -7.94 -11.21 16.49
N ALA A 45 -8.30 -12.38 15.95
CA ALA A 45 -7.53 -13.61 16.08
C ALA A 45 -6.12 -13.47 15.48
N PHE A 46 -6.01 -12.86 14.30
CA PHE A 46 -4.73 -12.60 13.63
C PHE A 46 -3.80 -11.75 14.50
N TYR A 47 -4.24 -10.57 14.93
CA TYR A 47 -3.39 -9.69 15.74
C TYR A 47 -3.10 -10.27 17.12
N GLN A 48 -4.04 -11.03 17.70
CA GLN A 48 -3.80 -11.73 18.96
C GLN A 48 -2.70 -12.79 18.83
N SER A 49 -2.59 -13.46 17.69
CA SER A 49 -1.53 -14.46 17.44
C SER A 49 -0.12 -13.85 17.42
N LEU A 50 -0.02 -12.58 17.05
CA LEU A 50 1.25 -11.83 16.96
C LEU A 50 1.63 -11.15 18.30
N THR A 51 0.69 -11.09 19.24
CA THR A 51 0.87 -10.30 20.47
C THR A 51 1.41 -11.17 21.61
N PRO A 52 2.44 -10.71 22.37
CA PRO A 52 2.91 -11.43 23.53
C PRO A 52 1.78 -11.65 24.56
N LYS A 53 1.63 -12.88 25.05
CA LYS A 53 0.53 -13.27 25.96
C LYS A 53 0.41 -12.37 27.19
N LYS A 54 1.54 -11.90 27.72
CA LYS A 54 1.62 -11.07 28.94
C LYS A 54 1.55 -9.55 28.68
N ALA A 55 1.37 -9.11 27.44
CA ALA A 55 1.28 -7.70 27.11
C ALA A 55 0.03 -7.06 27.73
N LYS A 56 0.17 -5.84 28.26
CA LYS A 56 -0.94 -5.02 28.73
C LYS A 56 -1.86 -4.63 27.57
N GLN A 57 -3.13 -4.40 27.83
CA GLN A 57 -4.13 -4.08 26.80
C GLN A 57 -3.75 -2.85 25.96
N GLU A 58 -3.21 -1.82 26.57
CA GLU A 58 -2.73 -0.64 25.89
C GLU A 58 -1.64 -0.96 24.85
N LEU A 59 -0.63 -1.75 25.25
CA LEU A 59 0.44 -2.18 24.33
C LEU A 59 -0.09 -3.06 23.20
N LYS A 60 -1.10 -3.89 23.44
CA LYS A 60 -1.78 -4.67 22.40
C LYS A 60 -2.44 -3.76 21.37
N SER A 61 -3.12 -2.72 21.85
CA SER A 61 -3.78 -1.75 20.96
C SER A 61 -2.77 -0.95 20.12
N ILE A 62 -1.67 -0.50 20.72
CA ILE A 62 -0.59 0.21 20.03
C ILE A 62 0.03 -0.70 18.96
N GLN A 63 0.38 -1.93 19.32
CA GLN A 63 0.96 -2.89 18.37
C GLN A 63 0.02 -3.19 17.21
N ARG A 64 -1.27 -3.41 17.51
CA ARG A 64 -2.29 -3.64 16.47
C ARG A 64 -2.39 -2.48 15.50
N GLN A 65 -2.43 -1.25 15.99
CA GLN A 65 -2.48 -0.05 15.15
C GLN A 65 -1.22 0.10 14.29
N ALA A 66 -0.05 -0.13 14.89
CA ALA A 66 1.22 -0.06 14.17
C ALA A 66 1.27 -1.09 13.03
N PHE A 67 0.93 -2.35 13.28
CA PHE A 67 0.90 -3.38 12.25
C PHE A 67 -0.18 -3.13 11.19
N ALA A 68 -1.34 -2.64 11.57
CA ALA A 68 -2.37 -2.25 10.62
C ALA A 68 -1.86 -1.11 9.72
N GLY A 69 -1.19 -0.11 10.28
CA GLY A 69 -0.52 0.95 9.54
C GLY A 69 0.49 0.40 8.54
N MET A 70 1.34 -0.55 8.95
CA MET A 70 2.29 -1.21 8.05
C MET A 70 1.63 -1.96 6.90
N LEU A 71 0.51 -2.65 7.13
CA LEU A 71 -0.25 -3.30 6.05
C LEU A 71 -0.86 -2.29 5.07
N TRP A 72 -1.21 -1.10 5.54
CA TRP A 72 -1.71 -0.01 4.70
C TRP A 72 -0.62 0.70 3.89
N THR A 73 0.66 0.46 4.15
CA THR A 73 1.77 0.97 3.32
C THR A 73 1.86 0.27 1.97
N LYS A 74 1.24 -0.90 1.81
CA LYS A 74 1.22 -1.66 0.57
C LYS A 74 0.39 -0.90 -0.48
N GLN A 75 1.09 -0.36 -1.48
CA GLN A 75 0.49 0.44 -2.55
C GLN A 75 0.96 -0.09 -3.91
N TYR A 76 0.06 -0.09 -4.89
CA TYR A 76 0.46 -0.29 -6.28
C TYR A 76 1.24 0.93 -6.75
N PHE A 77 2.43 0.70 -7.23
CA PHE A 77 3.31 1.74 -7.75
C PHE A 77 3.69 1.40 -9.19
N ASN A 78 3.48 2.36 -10.09
CA ASN A 78 3.80 2.20 -11.49
C ASN A 78 4.60 3.40 -11.99
N ILE A 79 5.82 3.16 -12.43
CA ILE A 79 6.64 4.11 -13.15
C ILE A 79 7.36 3.37 -14.28
N ASP A 80 7.23 3.87 -15.50
CA ASP A 80 7.89 3.36 -16.71
C ASP A 80 8.75 4.48 -17.26
N MET A 81 10.06 4.43 -17.00
CA MET A 81 10.99 5.48 -17.42
C MET A 81 11.06 5.66 -18.94
N PRO A 82 11.06 4.62 -19.77
CA PRO A 82 10.92 4.79 -21.21
C PRO A 82 9.70 5.59 -21.62
N LYS A 83 8.52 5.31 -21.08
CA LYS A 83 7.30 6.07 -21.35
C LYS A 83 7.37 7.49 -20.78
N TRP A 84 7.89 7.64 -19.57
CA TRP A 84 8.09 8.96 -18.98
C TRP A 84 8.95 9.87 -19.86
N LEU A 85 10.03 9.34 -20.43
CA LEU A 85 10.99 10.09 -21.27
C LEU A 85 10.48 10.35 -22.70
N ASN A 86 9.76 9.39 -23.29
CA ASN A 86 9.38 9.45 -24.70
C ASN A 86 7.91 9.77 -24.93
N GLY A 87 7.07 9.62 -23.89
CA GLY A 87 5.63 9.81 -23.96
C GLY A 87 4.87 8.54 -24.37
N ASP A 88 3.57 8.57 -24.21
CA ASP A 88 2.65 7.51 -24.64
C ASP A 88 2.12 7.78 -26.04
N THR A 89 1.84 6.71 -26.78
CA THR A 89 1.24 6.80 -28.11
C THR A 89 -0.11 7.51 -28.05
N GLY A 90 -0.31 8.50 -28.89
CA GLY A 90 -1.56 9.26 -28.97
C GLY A 90 -1.68 10.43 -27.99
N HIS A 91 -0.68 10.68 -27.16
CA HIS A 91 -0.61 11.83 -26.27
C HIS A 91 0.36 12.90 -26.80
N MET A 92 0.27 14.12 -26.26
CA MET A 92 1.26 15.15 -26.56
C MET A 92 2.66 14.71 -26.13
N PRO A 93 3.69 15.00 -26.94
CA PRO A 93 5.05 14.63 -26.56
C PRO A 93 5.45 15.34 -25.25
N PRO A 94 6.21 14.67 -24.39
CA PRO A 94 6.67 15.27 -23.15
C PRO A 94 7.64 16.43 -23.41
N PRO A 95 7.77 17.36 -22.46
CA PRO A 95 8.76 18.45 -22.57
C PRO A 95 10.17 17.90 -22.76
N SER A 96 10.94 18.52 -23.64
CA SER A 96 12.32 18.09 -23.93
C SER A 96 13.23 18.08 -22.70
N ALA A 97 12.95 18.91 -21.72
CA ALA A 97 13.66 18.96 -20.44
C ALA A 97 13.65 17.60 -19.68
N ARG A 98 12.64 16.75 -19.87
CA ARG A 98 12.61 15.40 -19.25
C ARG A 98 13.80 14.53 -19.67
N LYS A 99 14.29 14.69 -20.89
CA LYS A 99 15.43 13.91 -21.41
C LYS A 99 16.76 14.23 -20.74
N ASN A 100 16.83 15.37 -20.04
CA ASN A 100 18.02 15.83 -19.32
C ASN A 100 17.75 15.98 -17.80
N GLY A 101 16.59 15.51 -17.34
CA GLY A 101 16.19 15.58 -15.95
C GLY A 101 16.69 14.40 -15.12
N ARG A 102 16.19 14.32 -13.89
CA ARG A 102 16.46 13.22 -12.97
C ARG A 102 16.11 11.86 -13.61
N ASN A 103 16.97 10.87 -13.40
CA ASN A 103 16.79 9.50 -13.86
C ASN A 103 16.70 9.32 -15.40
N SER A 104 17.06 10.36 -16.20
CA SER A 104 16.99 10.29 -17.66
C SER A 104 17.88 9.20 -18.28
N ASP A 105 18.90 8.77 -17.57
CA ASP A 105 19.80 7.67 -17.92
C ASP A 105 19.34 6.30 -17.38
N TRP A 106 18.33 6.28 -16.51
CA TRP A 106 17.81 5.04 -15.90
C TRP A 106 16.69 4.40 -16.72
N LYS A 107 17.00 4.04 -17.96
CA LYS A 107 16.03 3.55 -18.95
C LYS A 107 15.46 2.17 -18.65
N THR A 108 16.05 1.45 -17.70
CA THR A 108 15.59 0.12 -17.27
C THR A 108 14.59 0.16 -16.12
N LEU A 109 14.42 1.32 -15.46
CA LEU A 109 13.48 1.42 -14.34
C LEU A 109 12.04 1.26 -14.84
N ASN A 110 11.41 0.18 -14.39
CA ASN A 110 10.04 -0.15 -14.71
C ASN A 110 9.36 -0.76 -13.47
N ASN A 111 8.78 0.10 -12.64
CA ASN A 111 8.01 -0.31 -11.46
C ASN A 111 6.57 -0.60 -11.87
N GLU A 112 6.12 -1.82 -11.62
CA GLU A 112 4.73 -2.26 -11.79
C GLU A 112 4.37 -3.29 -10.72
N ASP A 113 4.60 -2.92 -9.45
CA ASP A 113 4.47 -3.83 -8.33
C ASP A 113 3.73 -3.17 -7.15
N ILE A 114 3.27 -4.02 -6.23
CA ILE A 114 2.84 -3.55 -4.92
C ILE A 114 4.07 -3.42 -4.04
N ILE A 115 4.35 -2.22 -3.60
CA ILE A 115 5.48 -1.89 -2.74
C ILE A 115 5.02 -1.41 -1.35
N SER A 116 5.90 -1.52 -0.38
CA SER A 116 5.73 -0.82 0.90
C SER A 116 6.19 0.62 0.72
N MET A 117 5.23 1.52 0.51
CA MET A 117 5.49 2.94 0.27
C MET A 117 5.65 3.67 1.60
N PRO A 118 6.61 4.61 1.74
CA PRO A 118 6.81 5.36 2.99
C PRO A 118 5.55 6.10 3.42
N ASP A 119 4.96 6.85 2.51
CA ASP A 119 3.68 7.53 2.68
C ASP A 119 3.07 7.77 1.29
N LYS A 120 1.79 7.45 1.14
CA LYS A 120 1.10 7.64 -0.14
C LYS A 120 0.74 9.10 -0.44
N TRP A 121 0.97 9.99 0.48
CA TRP A 121 0.60 11.40 0.40
C TRP A 121 1.81 12.33 0.34
N GLU A 122 2.70 12.29 1.34
CA GLU A 122 3.90 13.13 1.41
C GLU A 122 5.10 12.52 0.68
N TYR A 123 5.27 11.19 0.80
CA TYR A 123 6.42 10.45 0.26
C TYR A 123 5.97 9.31 -0.63
N PRO A 124 5.24 9.61 -1.74
CA PRO A 124 4.67 8.58 -2.61
C PRO A 124 5.70 8.05 -3.61
N TRP A 125 6.78 7.53 -3.13
CA TRP A 125 7.89 7.06 -3.95
C TRP A 125 8.40 5.67 -3.58
N TYR A 126 9.22 5.12 -4.46
CA TYR A 126 9.94 3.90 -4.23
C TYR A 126 11.33 4.21 -3.68
N ALA A 127 11.61 3.82 -2.42
CA ALA A 127 12.84 4.09 -1.72
C ALA A 127 13.37 2.85 -1.02
N ALA A 128 14.60 2.45 -1.34
CA ALA A 128 15.20 1.23 -0.83
C ALA A 128 15.40 1.28 0.69
N TRP A 129 15.87 2.39 1.22
CA TRP A 129 16.16 2.48 2.65
C TRP A 129 14.88 2.50 3.50
N ASP A 130 13.81 3.18 3.07
CA ASP A 130 12.51 3.13 3.72
C ASP A 130 11.93 1.72 3.68
N SER A 131 11.95 1.08 2.50
CA SER A 131 11.48 -0.30 2.35
C SER A 131 12.27 -1.28 3.22
N ALA A 132 13.57 -1.09 3.38
CA ALA A 132 14.38 -1.91 4.27
C ALA A 132 13.92 -1.82 5.72
N PHE A 133 13.67 -0.61 6.22
CA PHE A 133 13.10 -0.40 7.56
C PHE A 133 11.69 -1.00 7.68
N HIS A 134 10.84 -0.82 6.67
CA HIS A 134 9.50 -1.39 6.65
C HIS A 134 9.51 -2.92 6.66
N CYS A 135 10.50 -3.56 6.04
CA CYS A 135 10.61 -5.01 6.01
C CYS A 135 10.80 -5.62 7.41
N VAL A 136 11.38 -4.90 8.37
CA VAL A 136 11.55 -5.39 9.75
C VAL A 136 10.20 -5.68 10.42
N PRO A 137 9.29 -4.71 10.60
CA PRO A 137 7.96 -4.99 11.16
C PRO A 137 7.07 -5.81 10.21
N LEU A 138 7.19 -5.66 8.90
CA LEU A 138 6.43 -6.45 7.94
C LEU A 138 6.79 -7.94 8.00
N ALA A 139 8.03 -8.30 8.32
CA ALA A 139 8.42 -9.70 8.50
C ALA A 139 7.65 -10.39 9.63
N MET A 140 7.10 -9.65 10.58
CA MET A 140 6.28 -10.18 11.67
C MET A 140 4.84 -10.47 11.23
N VAL A 141 4.28 -9.70 10.29
CA VAL A 141 2.87 -9.79 9.87
C VAL A 141 2.70 -10.41 8.50
N ASP A 142 3.66 -10.24 7.60
CA ASP A 142 3.67 -10.79 6.25
C ASP A 142 5.11 -11.04 5.77
N PRO A 143 5.76 -12.12 6.26
CA PRO A 143 7.15 -12.41 5.93
C PRO A 143 7.38 -12.68 4.44
N THR A 144 6.38 -13.18 3.73
CA THR A 144 6.48 -13.41 2.29
C THR A 144 6.57 -12.11 1.53
N PHE A 145 5.70 -11.16 1.84
CA PHE A 145 5.75 -9.82 1.25
C PHE A 145 7.06 -9.10 1.59
N ALA A 146 7.49 -9.13 2.86
CA ALA A 146 8.74 -8.51 3.27
C ALA A 146 9.96 -9.04 2.50
N LYS A 147 10.07 -10.37 2.34
CA LYS A 147 11.13 -10.97 1.51
C LYS A 147 11.06 -10.54 0.06
N ASN A 148 9.86 -10.51 -0.52
CA ASN A 148 9.68 -10.10 -1.91
C ASN A 148 10.06 -8.63 -2.13
N GLN A 149 9.81 -7.74 -1.17
CA GLN A 149 10.26 -6.35 -1.26
C GLN A 149 11.79 -6.24 -1.37
N LEU A 150 12.52 -7.04 -0.58
CA LEU A 150 13.98 -7.06 -0.66
C LEU A 150 14.48 -7.68 -1.98
N ILE A 151 13.78 -8.68 -2.50
CA ILE A 151 14.11 -9.33 -3.77
C ILE A 151 13.91 -8.37 -4.94
N LEU A 152 12.90 -7.48 -4.89
CA LEU A 152 12.66 -6.49 -5.94
C LEU A 152 13.90 -5.61 -6.21
N PHE A 153 14.63 -5.20 -5.17
CA PHE A 153 15.84 -4.39 -5.33
C PHE A 153 16.98 -5.11 -6.06
N LEU A 154 16.91 -6.44 -6.16
CA LEU A 154 17.91 -7.26 -6.86
C LEU A 154 17.53 -7.49 -8.33
N ARG A 155 16.39 -6.95 -8.78
CA ARG A 155 15.93 -7.09 -10.15
C ARG A 155 16.57 -6.02 -11.04
N GLU A 156 16.99 -6.41 -12.22
CA GLU A 156 17.67 -5.53 -13.20
C GLU A 156 16.80 -4.34 -13.64
N TRP A 157 15.50 -4.49 -13.65
CA TRP A 157 14.56 -3.40 -13.99
C TRP A 157 14.26 -2.44 -12.84
N TYR A 158 14.80 -2.72 -11.64
CA TYR A 158 14.76 -1.85 -10.46
C TYR A 158 16.14 -1.32 -10.06
N MET A 159 17.17 -1.73 -10.75
CA MET A 159 18.55 -1.34 -10.49
C MET A 159 19.10 -0.56 -11.67
N LYS A 160 19.75 0.54 -11.40
CA LYS A 160 20.48 1.31 -12.40
C LYS A 160 21.69 0.52 -12.91
N PRO A 161 22.13 0.71 -14.16
CA PRO A 161 23.30 -0.01 -14.70
C PRO A 161 24.58 0.12 -13.88
N ASN A 162 24.73 1.17 -13.09
CA ASN A 162 25.87 1.37 -12.18
C ASN A 162 25.68 0.68 -10.81
N GLY A 163 24.59 -0.08 -10.59
CA GLY A 163 24.29 -0.74 -9.33
C GLY A 163 23.50 0.09 -8.33
N GLN A 164 23.13 1.33 -8.67
CA GLN A 164 22.30 2.15 -7.81
C GLN A 164 20.89 1.56 -7.70
N ILE A 165 20.39 1.48 -6.48
CA ILE A 165 19.00 1.09 -6.18
C ILE A 165 18.15 2.35 -5.97
N PRO A 166 16.79 2.24 -6.03
CA PRO A 166 15.91 3.38 -5.85
C PRO A 166 16.18 4.13 -4.54
N ALA A 167 16.28 5.45 -4.62
CA ALA A 167 16.43 6.32 -3.46
C ALA A 167 15.11 7.00 -3.10
N TYR A 168 14.42 7.57 -4.08
CA TYR A 168 13.07 8.17 -4.01
C TYR A 168 12.55 8.41 -5.44
N GLU A 169 12.22 7.33 -6.12
CA GLU A 169 11.75 7.27 -7.52
C GLU A 169 10.22 7.18 -7.62
#